data_4776eab31590c116e11843a55ed3d60e
#
_entry.id   4776eab31590c116e11843a55ed3d60e
#
_cell.length_a   1.000
_cell.length_b   1.000
_cell.length_c   1.000
_cell.angle_alpha   90.00
_cell.angle_beta   90.00
_cell.angle_gamma   90.00
#
_symmetry.space_group_name_H-M   'P 1'
#
loop_
_entity.id
_entity.type
_entity.pdbx_description
1 polymer ?
#
loop_
_entity_poly.entity_id
_entity_poly.type
_entity_poly.pdbx_seq_one_letter_code
_entity_poly.pdbx_strand_id
1 'polypeptide(L)'
;VSDFHLAGIIPVHKNDFSFDFEWPDCLMPVASRLTAIERSIMECAWAGCETIWITCNDDISPLIRHRVGELVQDPVWLRNMDTFPSMTRKPIPIYYVPIHPKHRDKVDCYAWGIIHTALTIFKITIKMSKWLVPRRYYVSFPYSVYDPKVVREHRLDISNQKGFCLSHNGKTIRDGEMLGFTFDKEDFLNYRRVIRKEGVGMYKSPTDGGFPRETHPVGQRYTARFFPLEKVFASTDVENSKVVSLPWSYNIDNWDNYVKYMGSEHQALITRPNKLFLSYREWNEIGVDYNEQEDEE
;
A
#
# COMPACT_ATOMS: atom_id res chain seq x y z
N VAL A 1 5.76 -6.91 26.23
CA VAL A 1 4.91 -7.02 25.02
C VAL A 1 4.47 -5.62 24.71
N SER A 2 4.98 -5.02 23.64
CA SER A 2 4.56 -3.66 23.25
C SER A 2 3.12 -3.69 22.78
N ASP A 3 2.27 -2.95 23.44
CA ASP A 3 0.84 -2.76 23.15
C ASP A 3 0.61 -1.94 21.85
N PHE A 4 1.61 -1.83 20.98
CA PHE A 4 1.58 -1.00 19.79
C PHE A 4 1.23 -1.84 18.56
N HIS A 5 0.04 -1.62 18.01
CA HIS A 5 -0.41 -2.25 16.76
C HIS A 5 -0.36 -1.23 15.62
N LEU A 6 0.48 -1.50 14.62
CA LEU A 6 0.61 -0.76 13.38
C LEU A 6 -0.03 -1.57 12.24
N ALA A 7 -1.00 -0.97 11.54
CA ALA A 7 -1.60 -1.57 10.36
C ALA A 7 -1.09 -0.89 9.08
N GLY A 8 -0.57 -1.67 8.13
CA GLY A 8 -0.19 -1.19 6.81
C GLY A 8 -1.40 -1.07 5.88
N ILE A 9 -1.50 0.00 5.12
CA ILE A 9 -2.53 0.22 4.10
C ILE A 9 -1.85 0.40 2.75
N ILE A 10 -2.26 -0.40 1.77
CA ILE A 10 -1.77 -0.32 0.40
C ILE A 10 -2.96 -0.05 -0.51
N PRO A 11 -3.17 1.19 -0.95
CA PRO A 11 -4.21 1.52 -1.90
C PRO A 11 -3.75 1.13 -3.31
N VAL A 12 -4.48 0.20 -3.94
CA VAL A 12 -4.28 -0.18 -5.34
C VAL A 12 -5.36 0.50 -6.17
N HIS A 13 -4.94 1.39 -7.04
CA HIS A 13 -5.80 2.04 -8.01
C HIS A 13 -5.62 1.47 -9.39
N LYS A 14 -6.69 1.55 -10.18
CA LYS A 14 -6.55 1.64 -11.61
C LYS A 14 -6.26 3.12 -11.92
N ASN A 15 -5.01 3.47 -12.04
CA ASN A 15 -4.68 4.72 -12.71
C ASN A 15 -5.09 4.55 -14.17
N ASP A 16 -5.48 5.63 -14.82
CA ASP A 16 -5.57 5.70 -16.28
C ASP A 16 -4.15 5.65 -16.87
N PHE A 17 -3.44 4.57 -16.56
CA PHE A 17 -2.19 4.30 -17.24
C PHE A 17 -2.52 4.04 -18.71
N SER A 18 -1.86 4.76 -19.55
CA SER A 18 -1.82 4.50 -20.99
C SER A 18 -1.05 3.22 -21.34
N PHE A 19 -0.91 2.29 -20.37
CA PHE A 19 -0.14 1.07 -20.57
C PHE A 19 -0.88 0.02 -21.37
N ASP A 20 -2.18 0.02 -21.36
CA ASP A 20 -3.01 -0.94 -22.08
C ASP A 20 -2.63 -2.41 -21.83
N PHE A 21 -2.17 -2.71 -20.60
CA PHE A 21 -1.81 -4.05 -20.20
C PHE A 21 -3.05 -4.90 -19.90
N GLU A 22 -2.98 -6.17 -20.23
CA GLU A 22 -4.03 -7.15 -19.90
C GLU A 22 -4.07 -7.52 -18.41
N TRP A 23 -3.01 -7.20 -17.64
CA TRP A 23 -2.89 -7.46 -16.21
C TRP A 23 -2.93 -6.19 -15.38
N PRO A 24 -3.24 -6.30 -14.08
CA PRO A 24 -3.26 -5.15 -13.17
C PRO A 24 -1.89 -4.44 -13.10
N ASP A 25 -1.88 -3.12 -13.24
CA ASP A 25 -0.66 -2.30 -13.27
C ASP A 25 0.20 -2.44 -12.02
N CYS A 26 -0.41 -2.71 -10.85
CA CYS A 26 0.33 -2.95 -9.61
C CYS A 26 1.21 -4.22 -9.65
N LEU A 27 1.01 -5.09 -10.65
CA LEU A 27 1.85 -6.26 -10.89
C LEU A 27 3.03 -5.98 -11.83
N MET A 28 3.23 -4.73 -12.24
CA MET A 28 4.42 -4.34 -13.01
C MET A 28 5.71 -4.67 -12.25
N PRO A 29 6.72 -5.23 -12.92
CA PRO A 29 8.01 -5.49 -12.30
C PRO A 29 8.74 -4.18 -12.00
N VAL A 30 9.21 -4.02 -10.77
CA VAL A 30 10.08 -2.90 -10.36
C VAL A 30 11.53 -3.36 -10.11
N ALA A 31 11.73 -4.66 -9.95
CA ALA A 31 13.05 -5.28 -9.87
C ALA A 31 12.94 -6.75 -10.28
N SER A 32 14.06 -7.46 -10.34
CA SER A 32 14.05 -8.89 -10.64
C SER A 32 13.15 -9.65 -9.67
N ARG A 33 12.12 -10.32 -10.20
CA ARG A 33 11.12 -11.09 -9.46
C ARG A 33 10.31 -10.29 -8.43
N LEU A 34 10.31 -8.96 -8.48
CA LEU A 34 9.60 -8.08 -7.55
C LEU A 34 8.66 -7.16 -8.32
N THR A 35 7.38 -7.21 -7.98
CA THR A 35 6.36 -6.32 -8.53
C THR A 35 6.15 -5.08 -7.66
N ALA A 36 5.49 -4.06 -8.20
CA ALA A 36 5.19 -2.82 -7.49
C ALA A 36 4.42 -3.06 -6.17
N ILE A 37 3.41 -3.93 -6.21
CA ILE A 37 2.65 -4.31 -5.01
C ILE A 37 3.50 -5.08 -3.99
N GLU A 38 4.36 -6.00 -4.44
CA GLU A 38 5.26 -6.75 -3.58
C GLU A 38 6.27 -5.82 -2.88
N ARG A 39 6.75 -4.77 -3.56
CA ARG A 39 7.60 -3.73 -2.96
C ARG A 39 6.87 -3.02 -1.82
N SER A 40 5.61 -2.62 -2.02
CA SER A 40 4.83 -1.96 -0.96
C SER A 40 4.55 -2.87 0.23
N ILE A 41 4.30 -4.16 -0.02
CA ILE A 41 4.15 -5.15 1.06
C ILE A 41 5.45 -5.29 1.86
N MET A 42 6.59 -5.36 1.16
CA MET A 42 7.90 -5.40 1.78
C MET A 42 8.18 -4.15 2.62
N GLU A 43 7.82 -2.99 2.11
CA GLU A 43 7.91 -1.71 2.83
C GLU A 43 7.09 -1.72 4.11
N CYS A 44 5.81 -2.14 4.05
CA CYS A 44 4.95 -2.27 5.23
C CYS A 44 5.53 -3.25 6.27
N ALA A 45 6.08 -4.38 5.81
CA ALA A 45 6.72 -5.35 6.69
C ALA A 45 7.95 -4.75 7.38
N TRP A 46 8.76 -3.99 6.66
CA TRP A 46 9.92 -3.29 7.22
C TRP A 46 9.55 -2.12 8.13
N ALA A 47 8.44 -1.44 7.87
CA ALA A 47 7.90 -0.43 8.78
C ALA A 47 7.50 -1.02 10.15
N GLY A 48 7.32 -2.33 10.24
CA GLY A 48 6.90 -3.01 11.45
C GLY A 48 5.40 -3.20 11.57
N CYS A 49 4.67 -3.16 10.44
CA CYS A 49 3.25 -3.45 10.43
C CYS A 49 2.97 -4.87 10.90
N GLU A 50 1.98 -5.04 11.77
CA GLU A 50 1.52 -6.35 12.25
C GLU A 50 0.43 -6.96 11.38
N THR A 51 -0.22 -6.13 10.59
CA THR A 51 -1.22 -6.53 9.57
C THR A 51 -1.07 -5.64 8.35
N ILE A 52 -1.32 -6.19 7.16
CA ILE A 52 -1.28 -5.45 5.89
C ILE A 52 -2.65 -5.55 5.22
N TRP A 53 -3.16 -4.41 4.75
CA TRP A 53 -4.49 -4.28 4.17
C TRP A 53 -4.38 -3.69 2.77
N ILE A 54 -4.73 -4.49 1.77
CA ILE A 54 -4.69 -4.09 0.36
C ILE A 54 -6.09 -3.71 -0.08
N THR A 55 -6.25 -2.48 -0.52
CA THR A 55 -7.52 -1.99 -1.08
C THR A 55 -7.46 -2.05 -2.58
N CYS A 56 -8.31 -2.84 -3.18
CA CYS A 56 -8.37 -3.02 -4.62
C CYS A 56 -9.80 -3.33 -5.08
N ASN A 57 -10.01 -3.24 -6.39
CA ASN A 57 -11.25 -3.70 -6.99
C ASN A 57 -11.43 -5.21 -6.77
N ASP A 58 -12.68 -5.62 -6.68
CA ASP A 58 -13.06 -7.03 -6.51
C ASP A 58 -12.69 -7.91 -7.71
N ASP A 59 -12.58 -7.33 -8.91
CA ASP A 59 -12.17 -8.01 -10.14
C ASP A 59 -10.67 -8.31 -10.21
N ILE A 60 -9.82 -7.42 -9.69
CA ILE A 60 -8.36 -7.60 -9.69
C ILE A 60 -7.82 -8.26 -8.41
N SER A 61 -8.60 -8.24 -7.34
CA SER A 61 -8.22 -8.80 -6.04
C SER A 61 -7.78 -10.28 -6.13
N PRO A 62 -8.47 -11.17 -6.88
CA PRO A 62 -8.04 -12.56 -7.01
C PRO A 62 -6.66 -12.72 -7.64
N LEU A 63 -6.31 -11.89 -8.63
CA LEU A 63 -5.02 -11.94 -9.31
C LEU A 63 -3.88 -11.51 -8.37
N ILE A 64 -4.11 -10.43 -7.61
CA ILE A 64 -3.14 -9.97 -6.60
C ILE A 64 -2.95 -11.05 -5.54
N ARG A 65 -4.05 -11.61 -5.03
CA ARG A 65 -4.02 -12.65 -4.01
C ARG A 65 -3.31 -13.92 -4.49
N HIS A 66 -3.51 -14.31 -5.74
CA HIS A 66 -2.81 -15.44 -6.35
C HIS A 66 -1.30 -15.20 -6.39
N ARG A 67 -0.87 -13.99 -6.75
CA ARG A 67 0.55 -13.63 -6.83
C ARG A 67 1.22 -13.47 -5.48
N VAL A 68 0.54 -12.85 -4.52
CA VAL A 68 1.11 -12.42 -3.24
C VAL A 68 0.82 -13.41 -2.11
N GLY A 69 -0.39 -14.03 -2.13
CA GLY A 69 -0.85 -14.88 -1.03
C GLY A 69 -1.49 -14.10 0.12
N GLU A 70 -1.56 -14.73 1.28
CA GLU A 70 -2.27 -14.21 2.47
C GLU A 70 -1.32 -13.87 3.63
N LEU A 71 -0.05 -14.19 3.50
CA LEU A 71 0.95 -14.00 4.55
C LEU A 71 2.26 -13.50 3.97
N VAL A 72 2.93 -12.64 4.70
CA VAL A 72 4.31 -12.27 4.45
C VAL A 72 5.14 -12.51 5.71
N GLN A 73 6.37 -12.97 5.56
CA GLN A 73 7.27 -13.13 6.70
C GLN A 73 7.86 -11.78 7.11
N ASP A 74 7.95 -11.52 8.40
CA ASP A 74 8.67 -10.35 8.90
C ASP A 74 10.17 -10.48 8.57
N PRO A 75 10.71 -9.64 7.68
CA PRO A 75 12.10 -9.77 7.23
C PRO A 75 13.12 -9.45 8.34
N VAL A 76 12.70 -8.77 9.40
CA VAL A 76 13.56 -8.49 10.57
C VAL A 76 13.70 -9.76 11.44
N TRP A 77 12.62 -10.51 11.59
CA TRP A 77 12.64 -11.80 12.27
C TRP A 77 13.49 -12.83 11.54
N LEU A 78 13.39 -12.89 10.22
CA LEU A 78 14.24 -13.77 9.41
C LEU A 78 15.73 -13.51 9.62
N ARG A 79 16.14 -12.26 9.77
CA ARG A 79 17.54 -11.92 10.02
C ARG A 79 18.03 -12.37 11.39
N ASN A 80 17.15 -12.42 12.39
CA ASN A 80 17.50 -12.80 13.76
C ASN A 80 17.45 -14.32 13.98
N MET A 81 16.95 -15.10 13.00
CA MET A 81 16.84 -16.55 13.11
C MET A 81 18.17 -17.27 13.26
N ASP A 82 19.24 -16.74 12.67
CA ASP A 82 20.59 -17.32 12.80
C ASP A 82 21.07 -17.26 14.26
N THR A 83 20.56 -16.29 15.04
CA THR A 83 20.89 -16.11 16.43
C THR A 83 19.98 -16.90 17.38
N PHE A 84 18.72 -17.16 16.96
CA PHE A 84 17.69 -17.84 17.77
C PHE A 84 16.88 -18.85 16.94
N PRO A 85 17.45 -20.01 16.61
CA PRO A 85 16.81 -20.99 15.72
C PRO A 85 15.49 -21.57 16.26
N SER A 86 15.23 -21.46 17.56
CA SER A 86 13.99 -21.93 18.19
C SER A 86 12.82 -20.93 18.09
N MET A 87 13.04 -19.72 17.61
CA MET A 87 11.97 -18.75 17.46
C MET A 87 11.18 -18.99 16.19
N THR A 88 9.89 -19.22 16.34
CA THR A 88 8.94 -19.35 15.24
C THR A 88 8.94 -18.07 14.41
N ARG A 89 8.94 -18.23 13.09
CA ARG A 89 8.78 -17.13 12.13
C ARG A 89 7.51 -16.35 12.48
N LYS A 90 7.56 -15.02 12.46
CA LYS A 90 6.38 -14.19 12.66
C LYS A 90 5.74 -13.87 11.31
N PRO A 91 4.65 -14.55 10.90
CA PRO A 91 3.91 -14.19 9.71
C PRO A 91 3.09 -12.92 9.96
N ILE A 92 3.06 -12.05 8.96
CA ILE A 92 2.21 -10.86 8.93
C ILE A 92 1.05 -11.16 7.99
N PRO A 93 -0.20 -11.17 8.46
CA PRO A 93 -1.35 -11.46 7.62
C PRO A 93 -1.63 -10.30 6.65
N ILE A 94 -2.02 -10.68 5.43
CA ILE A 94 -2.44 -9.78 4.37
C ILE A 94 -3.96 -9.93 4.19
N TYR A 95 -4.66 -8.83 4.33
CA TYR A 95 -6.11 -8.76 4.15
C TYR A 95 -6.46 -7.97 2.89
N TYR A 96 -7.41 -8.46 2.14
CA TYR A 96 -7.92 -7.81 0.92
C TYR A 96 -9.24 -7.11 1.24
N VAL A 97 -9.28 -5.81 0.99
CA VAL A 97 -10.47 -4.98 1.17
C VAL A 97 -11.10 -4.72 -0.19
N PRO A 98 -12.11 -5.49 -0.58
CA PRO A 98 -12.74 -5.30 -1.88
C PRO A 98 -13.53 -4.00 -1.90
N ILE A 99 -13.46 -3.28 -3.01
CA ILE A 99 -14.27 -2.11 -3.23
C ILE A 99 -15.58 -2.55 -3.89
N HIS A 100 -16.68 -2.32 -3.17
CA HIS A 100 -18.01 -2.67 -3.66
C HIS A 100 -18.31 -1.99 -5.01
N PRO A 101 -18.98 -2.67 -5.97
CA PRO A 101 -19.27 -2.12 -7.31
C PRO A 101 -19.89 -0.72 -7.33
N LYS A 102 -20.76 -0.41 -6.36
CA LYS A 102 -21.34 0.94 -6.20
C LYS A 102 -20.33 2.06 -5.89
N HIS A 103 -19.10 1.70 -5.53
CA HIS A 103 -18.03 2.64 -5.18
C HIS A 103 -16.87 2.60 -6.18
N ARG A 104 -16.97 1.81 -7.25
CA ARG A 104 -15.91 1.70 -8.27
C ARG A 104 -15.54 3.04 -8.89
N ASP A 105 -16.51 3.93 -9.00
CA ASP A 105 -16.32 5.30 -9.46
C ASP A 105 -15.54 6.21 -8.50
N LYS A 106 -15.25 5.71 -7.29
CA LYS A 106 -14.43 6.41 -6.29
C LYS A 106 -13.05 5.78 -6.13
N VAL A 107 -12.78 4.73 -6.87
CA VAL A 107 -11.54 3.96 -6.81
C VAL A 107 -10.37 4.78 -7.34
N ASP A 108 -10.60 5.69 -8.26
CA ASP A 108 -9.59 6.56 -8.85
C ASP A 108 -9.04 7.59 -7.85
N CYS A 109 -9.37 7.42 -6.58
CA CYS A 109 -8.96 8.32 -5.54
C CYS A 109 -8.25 7.58 -4.40
N TYR A 110 -6.92 7.65 -4.38
CA TYR A 110 -6.09 7.10 -3.31
C TYR A 110 -6.55 7.53 -1.91
N ALA A 111 -6.84 8.83 -1.76
CA ALA A 111 -7.28 9.37 -0.47
C ALA A 111 -8.56 8.68 0.03
N TRP A 112 -9.55 8.49 -0.86
CA TRP A 112 -10.77 7.77 -0.48
C TRP A 112 -10.47 6.31 -0.13
N GLY A 113 -9.65 5.63 -0.91
CA GLY A 113 -9.24 4.24 -0.68
C GLY A 113 -8.56 4.05 0.67
N ILE A 114 -7.62 4.91 1.02
CA ILE A 114 -6.91 4.90 2.31
C ILE A 114 -7.91 5.06 3.47
N ILE A 115 -8.78 6.07 3.41
CA ILE A 115 -9.74 6.34 4.50
C ILE A 115 -10.83 5.27 4.58
N HIS A 116 -11.27 4.72 3.44
CA HIS A 116 -12.20 3.58 3.41
C HIS A 116 -11.60 2.34 4.06
N THR A 117 -10.34 2.06 3.77
CA THR A 117 -9.60 0.93 4.35
C THR A 117 -9.43 1.11 5.85
N ALA A 118 -8.96 2.27 6.30
CA ALA A 118 -8.82 2.55 7.73
C ALA A 118 -10.15 2.40 8.48
N LEU A 119 -11.27 2.86 7.89
CA LEU A 119 -12.60 2.65 8.46
C LEU A 119 -13.00 1.18 8.52
N THR A 120 -12.65 0.41 7.50
CA THR A 120 -12.93 -1.03 7.43
C THR A 120 -12.13 -1.80 8.48
N ILE A 121 -10.83 -1.50 8.61
CA ILE A 121 -9.97 -2.04 9.65
C ILE A 121 -10.58 -1.77 11.02
N PHE A 122 -10.91 -0.51 11.32
CA PHE A 122 -11.52 -0.14 12.59
C PHE A 122 -12.82 -0.92 12.87
N LYS A 123 -13.72 -1.03 11.87
CA LYS A 123 -14.99 -1.75 12.03
C LYS A 123 -14.82 -3.25 12.27
N ILE A 124 -13.84 -3.87 11.63
CA ILE A 124 -13.57 -5.30 11.80
C ILE A 124 -12.90 -5.54 13.14
N THR A 125 -11.84 -4.82 13.43
CA THR A 125 -11.02 -5.05 14.63
C THR A 125 -11.79 -4.76 15.91
N ILE A 126 -12.60 -3.70 15.96
CA ILE A 126 -13.40 -3.38 17.16
C ILE A 126 -14.48 -4.42 17.45
N LYS A 127 -15.00 -5.10 16.40
CA LYS A 127 -15.95 -6.21 16.58
C LYS A 127 -15.28 -7.47 17.10
N MET A 128 -14.01 -7.69 16.77
CA MET A 128 -13.26 -8.85 17.25
C MET A 128 -12.74 -8.62 18.67
N SER A 129 -12.00 -7.55 18.87
CA SER A 129 -11.48 -7.13 20.17
C SER A 129 -10.95 -5.68 20.11
N LYS A 130 -11.18 -4.92 21.18
CA LYS A 130 -10.63 -3.56 21.30
C LYS A 130 -9.09 -3.52 21.23
N TRP A 131 -8.42 -4.57 21.65
CA TRP A 131 -6.95 -4.71 21.62
C TRP A 131 -6.37 -4.83 20.22
N LEU A 132 -7.19 -5.25 19.24
CA LEU A 132 -6.80 -5.39 17.85
C LEU A 132 -6.93 -4.08 17.04
N VAL A 133 -7.53 -3.05 17.63
CA VAL A 133 -7.68 -1.76 16.96
C VAL A 133 -6.29 -1.12 16.78
N PRO A 134 -5.85 -0.83 15.55
CA PRO A 134 -4.56 -0.21 15.33
C PRO A 134 -4.48 1.15 16.01
N ARG A 135 -3.35 1.42 16.63
CA ARG A 135 -3.04 2.76 17.14
C ARG A 135 -2.66 3.72 16.04
N ARG A 136 -2.00 3.18 15.00
CA ARG A 136 -1.58 3.92 13.81
C ARG A 136 -1.73 3.09 12.56
N TYR A 137 -1.77 3.80 11.47
CA TYR A 137 -1.77 3.26 10.12
C TYR A 137 -0.51 3.76 9.40
N TYR A 138 0.15 2.87 8.68
CA TYR A 138 1.23 3.19 7.75
C TYR A 138 0.71 3.02 6.33
N VAL A 139 0.89 4.02 5.47
CA VAL A 139 0.47 3.97 4.08
C VAL A 139 1.68 3.79 3.17
N SER A 140 1.61 2.81 2.27
CA SER A 140 2.59 2.62 1.20
C SER A 140 1.90 2.64 -0.15
N PHE A 141 2.49 3.35 -1.11
CA PHE A 141 1.94 3.50 -2.46
C PHE A 141 2.69 2.60 -3.44
N PRO A 142 2.02 1.68 -4.18
CA PRO A 142 2.68 0.76 -5.10
C PRO A 142 3.48 1.45 -6.22
N TYR A 143 2.95 2.57 -6.70
CA TYR A 143 3.54 3.28 -7.84
C TYR A 143 4.60 4.32 -7.48
N SER A 144 4.87 4.52 -6.20
CA SER A 144 5.99 5.33 -5.73
C SER A 144 7.17 4.43 -5.38
N VAL A 145 8.21 4.47 -6.19
CA VAL A 145 9.35 3.57 -6.07
C VAL A 145 10.55 4.33 -5.49
N TYR A 146 11.04 3.84 -4.38
CA TYR A 146 12.25 4.28 -3.67
C TYR A 146 12.84 3.08 -2.91
N ASP A 147 14.03 3.22 -2.35
CA ASP A 147 14.64 2.13 -1.58
C ASP A 147 13.87 1.91 -0.26
N PRO A 148 13.14 0.80 -0.13
CA PRO A 148 12.37 0.52 1.08
C PRO A 148 13.25 0.21 2.31
N LYS A 149 14.56 0.03 2.15
CA LYS A 149 15.49 -0.12 3.29
C LYS A 149 15.51 1.11 4.18
N VAL A 150 15.27 2.30 3.62
CA VAL A 150 15.12 3.55 4.39
C VAL A 150 14.05 3.40 5.47
N VAL A 151 12.91 2.81 5.12
CA VAL A 151 11.81 2.58 6.08
C VAL A 151 12.25 1.62 7.19
N ARG A 152 13.02 0.59 6.85
CA ARG A 152 13.56 -0.36 7.83
C ARG A 152 14.50 0.31 8.84
N GLU A 153 15.35 1.21 8.39
CA GLU A 153 16.28 1.95 9.26
C GLU A 153 15.53 2.81 10.28
N HIS A 154 14.35 3.32 9.89
CA HIS A 154 13.49 4.15 10.74
C HIS A 154 12.33 3.39 11.41
N ARG A 155 12.38 2.05 11.45
CA ARG A 155 11.30 1.22 12.04
C ARG A 155 10.98 1.61 13.49
N LEU A 156 11.99 1.92 14.30
CA LEU A 156 11.78 2.36 15.67
C LEU A 156 11.14 3.75 15.75
N ASP A 157 11.53 4.64 14.86
CA ASP A 157 10.92 5.97 14.78
C ASP A 157 9.44 5.89 14.42
N ILE A 158 9.08 5.05 13.44
CA ILE A 158 7.69 4.79 13.04
C ILE A 158 6.87 4.28 14.23
N SER A 159 7.45 3.43 15.06
CA SER A 159 6.77 2.87 16.24
C SER A 159 6.65 3.84 17.40
N ASN A 160 7.64 4.72 17.61
CA ASN A 160 7.77 5.54 18.83
C ASN A 160 7.36 7.00 18.63
N GLN A 161 7.45 7.55 17.41
CA GLN A 161 7.15 8.96 17.13
C GLN A 161 5.64 9.22 17.01
N LYS A 162 5.23 10.47 17.23
CA LYS A 162 3.82 10.89 17.03
C LYS A 162 3.38 10.73 15.58
N GLY A 163 4.25 11.02 14.64
CA GLY A 163 4.03 10.84 13.20
C GLY A 163 5.33 10.53 12.47
N PHE A 164 5.21 9.97 11.27
CA PHE A 164 6.32 9.69 10.38
C PHE A 164 5.91 10.02 8.94
N CYS A 165 6.76 10.73 8.21
CA CYS A 165 6.54 11.06 6.81
C CYS A 165 7.85 10.91 6.02
N LEU A 166 7.76 10.33 4.84
CA LEU A 166 8.83 10.41 3.85
C LEU A 166 8.69 11.72 3.06
N SER A 167 9.83 12.27 2.67
CA SER A 167 9.88 13.45 1.79
C SER A 167 10.85 13.24 0.64
N HIS A 168 10.56 13.85 -0.50
CA HIS A 168 11.46 13.92 -1.65
C HIS A 168 11.45 15.34 -2.19
N ASN A 169 12.63 15.94 -2.39
CA ASN A 169 12.76 17.34 -2.80
C ASN A 169 11.97 18.33 -1.92
N GLY A 170 11.88 18.05 -0.61
CA GLY A 170 11.15 18.87 0.35
C GLY A 170 9.62 18.70 0.32
N LYS A 171 9.08 17.86 -0.57
CA LYS A 171 7.65 17.58 -0.68
C LYS A 171 7.29 16.30 0.06
N THR A 172 6.07 16.26 0.59
CA THR A 172 5.51 15.15 1.37
C THR A 172 4.11 14.78 0.85
N ILE A 173 3.43 13.87 1.53
CA ILE A 173 2.01 13.57 1.28
C ILE A 173 1.11 14.81 1.40
N ARG A 174 1.48 15.79 2.22
CA ARG A 174 0.76 17.06 2.37
C ARG A 174 0.75 17.87 1.07
N ASP A 175 1.79 17.71 0.27
CA ASP A 175 1.94 18.37 -1.04
C ASP A 175 1.40 17.51 -2.20
N GLY A 176 0.77 16.38 -1.89
CA GLY A 176 0.20 15.46 -2.86
C GLY A 176 1.16 14.38 -3.39
N GLU A 177 2.39 14.32 -2.86
CA GLU A 177 3.33 13.29 -3.26
C GLU A 177 2.96 11.92 -2.68
N MET A 178 3.02 10.86 -3.48
CA MET A 178 2.67 9.50 -3.09
C MET A 178 3.81 8.85 -2.29
N LEU A 179 4.16 9.41 -1.15
CA LEU A 179 5.23 8.94 -0.28
C LEU A 179 4.68 8.32 0.99
N GLY A 180 5.42 7.35 1.55
CA GLY A 180 5.02 6.65 2.78
C GLY A 180 4.85 7.60 3.96
N PHE A 181 3.77 7.42 4.73
CA PHE A 181 3.48 8.22 5.93
C PHE A 181 2.65 7.43 6.93
N THR A 182 2.60 7.92 8.16
CA THR A 182 1.74 7.39 9.21
C THR A 182 0.67 8.40 9.60
N PHE A 183 -0.47 7.89 10.05
CA PHE A 183 -1.53 8.69 10.66
C PHE A 183 -2.21 7.92 11.79
N ASP A 184 -2.82 8.63 12.70
CA ASP A 184 -3.53 8.09 13.85
C ASP A 184 -5.06 8.28 13.74
N LYS A 185 -5.75 8.05 14.87
CA LYS A 185 -7.20 8.21 14.95
C LYS A 185 -7.66 9.65 14.78
N GLU A 186 -6.90 10.63 15.28
CA GLU A 186 -7.28 12.04 15.19
C GLU A 186 -7.14 12.54 13.77
N ASP A 187 -6.05 12.22 13.14
CA ASP A 187 -5.81 12.46 11.71
C ASP A 187 -6.90 11.83 10.85
N PHE A 188 -7.22 10.55 11.10
CA PHE A 188 -8.31 9.85 10.41
C PHE A 188 -9.63 10.61 10.48
N LEU A 189 -9.99 11.14 11.65
CA LEU A 189 -11.23 11.89 11.82
C LEU A 189 -11.23 13.20 11.02
N ASN A 190 -10.07 13.86 10.94
CA ASN A 190 -9.90 15.08 10.14
C ASN A 190 -10.00 14.77 8.65
N TYR A 191 -9.27 13.77 8.14
CA TYR A 191 -9.32 13.35 6.73
C TYR A 191 -10.74 12.92 6.32
N ARG A 192 -11.40 12.13 7.17
CA ARG A 192 -12.80 11.72 6.93
C ARG A 192 -13.75 12.90 6.86
N ARG A 193 -13.50 13.95 7.65
CA ARG A 193 -14.28 15.19 7.63
C ARG A 193 -14.15 15.92 6.31
N VAL A 194 -12.93 16.02 5.79
CA VAL A 194 -12.64 16.59 4.47
C VAL A 194 -13.34 15.80 3.37
N ILE A 195 -13.19 14.48 3.33
CA ILE A 195 -13.85 13.61 2.34
C ILE A 195 -15.38 13.78 2.36
N ARG A 196 -15.99 13.91 3.53
CA ARG A 196 -17.43 14.13 3.63
C ARG A 196 -17.85 15.50 3.10
N LYS A 197 -17.05 16.52 3.36
CA LYS A 197 -17.31 17.89 2.94
C LYS A 197 -17.11 18.06 1.43
N GLU A 198 -16.00 17.61 0.90
CA GLU A 198 -15.67 17.70 -0.51
C GLU A 198 -16.50 16.73 -1.38
N GLY A 199 -17.03 15.67 -0.79
CA GLY A 199 -17.89 14.70 -1.47
C GLY A 199 -19.21 15.25 -1.99
N VAL A 200 -19.50 16.53 -1.76
CA VAL A 200 -20.68 17.25 -2.26
C VAL A 200 -20.39 17.98 -3.56
N GLY A 201 -19.12 18.25 -3.87
CA GLY A 201 -18.71 18.90 -5.13
C GLY A 201 -18.84 17.93 -6.30
N MET A 202 -19.75 18.19 -7.22
CA MET A 202 -19.81 17.44 -8.48
C MET A 202 -18.76 17.98 -9.45
N TYR A 203 -17.81 17.12 -9.86
CA TYR A 203 -16.98 17.42 -11.01
C TYR A 203 -17.86 17.33 -12.26
N LYS A 204 -18.09 18.45 -12.93
CA LYS A 204 -18.73 18.45 -14.24
C LYS A 204 -17.71 17.92 -15.26
N SER A 205 -18.07 16.83 -15.95
CA SER A 205 -17.28 16.35 -17.08
C SER A 205 -17.09 17.49 -18.09
N PRO A 206 -15.87 17.68 -18.64
CA PRO A 206 -15.64 18.65 -19.71
C PRO A 206 -16.41 18.31 -21.00
N THR A 207 -16.83 17.07 -21.16
CA THR A 207 -17.67 16.62 -22.28
C THR A 207 -19.13 16.78 -21.91
N ASP A 208 -19.65 17.96 -22.12
CA ASP A 208 -21.07 18.32 -21.91
C ASP A 208 -22.00 17.65 -22.94
N GLY A 209 -22.01 16.34 -22.97
CA GLY A 209 -22.91 15.58 -23.82
C GLY A 209 -24.27 15.25 -23.19
N GLY A 210 -24.54 15.70 -21.97
CA GLY A 210 -25.87 15.53 -21.35
C GLY A 210 -26.36 14.09 -21.17
N PHE A 211 -25.52 13.09 -21.45
CA PHE A 211 -25.90 11.68 -21.31
C PHE A 211 -25.80 11.23 -19.84
N PRO A 212 -26.78 10.47 -19.35
CA PRO A 212 -26.73 9.88 -18.04
C PRO A 212 -25.43 9.05 -17.88
N ARG A 213 -24.75 9.20 -16.75
CA ARG A 213 -23.53 8.50 -16.43
C ARG A 213 -23.62 6.98 -16.64
N GLU A 214 -24.77 6.42 -16.39
CA GLU A 214 -25.05 4.98 -16.51
C GLU A 214 -24.97 4.46 -17.95
N THR A 215 -25.03 5.35 -18.94
CA THR A 215 -24.93 4.98 -20.37
C THR A 215 -23.49 4.79 -20.84
N HIS A 216 -22.49 5.25 -20.04
CA HIS A 216 -21.10 5.07 -20.39
C HIS A 216 -20.56 3.72 -19.88
N PRO A 217 -19.66 3.05 -20.63
CA PRO A 217 -18.91 1.91 -20.13
C PRO A 217 -18.20 2.26 -18.81
N VAL A 218 -18.06 1.29 -17.90
CA VAL A 218 -17.55 1.50 -16.55
C VAL A 218 -16.18 2.20 -16.55
N GLY A 219 -15.30 1.88 -17.51
CA GLY A 219 -13.99 2.52 -17.66
C GLY A 219 -14.02 3.98 -18.15
N GLN A 220 -15.18 4.46 -18.64
CA GLN A 220 -15.36 5.83 -19.13
C GLN A 220 -16.25 6.67 -18.20
N ARG A 221 -16.70 6.10 -17.09
CA ARG A 221 -17.49 6.82 -16.10
C ARG A 221 -16.58 7.69 -15.24
N TYR A 222 -16.61 8.99 -15.47
CA TYR A 222 -15.94 9.93 -14.60
C TYR A 222 -16.54 9.90 -13.20
N THR A 223 -15.69 9.95 -12.17
CA THR A 223 -16.19 10.04 -10.79
C THR A 223 -16.79 11.42 -10.58
N ALA A 224 -17.99 11.47 -10.04
CA ALA A 224 -18.61 12.74 -9.65
C ALA A 224 -17.85 13.40 -8.47
N ARG A 225 -16.83 12.75 -7.92
CA ARG A 225 -16.11 13.16 -6.73
C ARG A 225 -14.64 12.84 -6.87
N PHE A 226 -13.85 13.88 -6.94
CA PHE A 226 -12.39 13.80 -6.93
C PHE A 226 -11.87 14.24 -5.56
N PHE A 227 -10.91 13.49 -5.00
CA PHE A 227 -10.32 13.77 -3.69
C PHE A 227 -8.80 13.87 -3.83
N PRO A 228 -8.26 15.05 -4.20
CA PRO A 228 -6.82 15.26 -4.31
C PRO A 228 -6.12 14.95 -2.99
N LEU A 229 -4.96 14.29 -3.06
CA LEU A 229 -4.16 13.93 -1.88
C LEU A 229 -3.83 15.15 -1.03
N GLU A 230 -3.37 16.23 -1.69
CA GLU A 230 -2.99 17.48 -1.05
C GLU A 230 -4.13 18.15 -0.27
N LYS A 231 -5.38 17.95 -0.69
CA LYS A 231 -6.55 18.49 0.03
C LYS A 231 -6.93 17.63 1.23
N VAL A 232 -6.94 16.31 1.05
CA VAL A 232 -7.37 15.39 2.10
C VAL A 232 -6.34 15.32 3.21
N PHE A 233 -5.05 15.28 2.86
CA PHE A 233 -3.95 15.17 3.80
C PHE A 233 -3.30 16.50 4.17
N ALA A 234 -3.91 17.65 3.81
CA ALA A 234 -3.44 19.00 4.18
C ALA A 234 -3.21 19.19 5.68
N SER A 235 -4.01 18.51 6.51
CA SER A 235 -3.93 18.60 7.96
C SER A 235 -2.94 17.62 8.60
N THR A 236 -2.17 16.87 7.79
CA THR A 236 -1.12 15.99 8.32
C THR A 236 -0.08 16.82 9.06
N ASP A 237 0.17 16.45 10.31
CA ASP A 237 1.14 17.15 11.16
C ASP A 237 2.57 16.76 10.79
N VAL A 238 3.11 17.41 9.78
CA VAL A 238 4.49 17.20 9.32
C VAL A 238 5.50 17.83 10.29
N GLU A 239 5.13 18.91 10.97
CA GLU A 239 6.04 19.69 11.84
C GLU A 239 6.42 18.90 13.09
N ASN A 240 5.49 18.16 13.68
CA ASN A 240 5.74 17.31 14.84
C ASN A 240 6.04 15.85 14.47
N SER A 241 6.10 15.53 13.17
CA SER A 241 6.42 14.20 12.66
C SER A 241 7.92 14.05 12.40
N LYS A 242 8.40 12.80 12.45
CA LYS A 242 9.72 12.47 11.92
C LYS A 242 9.67 12.51 10.40
N VAL A 243 10.27 13.50 9.78
CA VAL A 243 10.43 13.59 8.34
C VAL A 243 11.76 13.01 7.92
N VAL A 244 11.72 12.07 6.97
CA VAL A 244 12.92 11.42 6.42
C VAL A 244 13.00 11.74 4.93
N SER A 245 14.09 12.39 4.52
CA SER A 245 14.32 12.73 3.13
C SER A 245 14.85 11.54 2.35
N LEU A 246 14.18 11.22 1.25
CA LEU A 246 14.62 10.20 0.31
C LEU A 246 15.68 10.78 -0.63
N PRO A 247 16.78 10.04 -0.88
CA PRO A 247 17.80 10.46 -1.84
C PRO A 247 17.27 10.41 -3.28
N TRP A 248 16.34 9.52 -3.56
CA TRP A 248 15.67 9.37 -4.86
C TRP A 248 14.27 8.77 -4.68
N SER A 249 13.37 9.13 -5.57
CA SER A 249 12.03 8.57 -5.68
C SER A 249 11.53 8.71 -7.12
N TYR A 250 10.84 7.69 -7.60
CA TYR A 250 10.20 7.68 -8.92
C TYR A 250 8.71 7.41 -8.75
N ASN A 251 7.90 8.28 -9.31
CA ASN A 251 6.48 8.00 -9.47
C ASN A 251 6.27 7.30 -10.81
N ILE A 252 6.02 6.00 -10.79
CA ILE A 252 5.84 5.16 -11.99
C ILE A 252 4.37 5.12 -12.44
N ASP A 253 3.68 6.24 -12.38
CA ASP A 253 2.27 6.38 -12.75
C ASP A 253 2.03 6.49 -14.27
N ASN A 254 3.10 6.61 -15.05
CA ASN A 254 3.04 6.64 -16.50
C ASN A 254 4.24 5.93 -17.12
N TRP A 255 4.12 5.61 -18.43
CA TRP A 255 5.14 4.86 -19.16
C TRP A 255 6.50 5.52 -19.17
N ASP A 256 6.55 6.83 -19.39
CA ASP A 256 7.81 7.56 -19.49
C ASP A 256 8.59 7.52 -18.17
N ASN A 257 7.90 7.70 -17.06
CA ASN A 257 8.50 7.60 -15.73
C ASN A 257 8.91 6.18 -15.38
N TYR A 258 8.13 5.18 -15.79
CA TYR A 258 8.50 3.78 -15.61
C TYR A 258 9.76 3.43 -16.40
N VAL A 259 9.85 3.84 -17.66
CA VAL A 259 11.06 3.63 -18.48
C VAL A 259 12.27 4.34 -17.89
N LYS A 260 12.12 5.59 -17.42
CA LYS A 260 13.18 6.31 -16.71
C LYS A 260 13.68 5.56 -15.48
N TYR A 261 12.74 5.03 -14.69
CA TYR A 261 13.10 4.24 -13.52
C TYR A 261 13.84 2.94 -13.92
N MET A 262 13.30 2.18 -14.86
CA MET A 262 13.89 0.91 -15.31
C MET A 262 15.27 1.08 -15.96
N GLY A 263 15.52 2.23 -16.60
CA GLY A 263 16.83 2.59 -17.16
C GLY A 263 17.80 3.22 -16.16
N SER A 264 17.39 3.42 -14.91
CA SER A 264 18.24 4.02 -13.87
C SER A 264 19.10 2.97 -13.14
N GLU A 265 20.22 3.41 -12.58
CA GLU A 265 21.03 2.59 -11.67
C GLU A 265 20.31 2.22 -10.37
N HIS A 266 19.29 3.00 -9.99
CA HIS A 266 18.49 2.78 -8.78
C HIS A 266 17.67 1.49 -8.84
N GLN A 267 17.31 1.02 -10.04
CA GLN A 267 16.60 -0.24 -10.21
C GLN A 267 17.39 -1.43 -9.64
N ALA A 268 18.72 -1.43 -9.79
CA ALA A 268 19.59 -2.48 -9.27
C ALA A 268 19.72 -2.48 -7.73
N LEU A 269 19.37 -1.36 -7.07
CA LEU A 269 19.43 -1.25 -5.60
C LEU A 269 18.27 -1.96 -4.92
N ILE A 270 17.15 -2.14 -5.62
CA ILE A 270 15.97 -2.82 -5.09
C ILE A 270 16.10 -4.32 -5.41
N THR A 271 16.14 -5.13 -4.37
CA THR A 271 16.23 -6.59 -4.49
C THR A 271 15.10 -7.25 -3.71
N ARG A 272 14.53 -8.31 -4.29
CA ARG A 272 13.56 -9.14 -3.59
C ARG A 272 14.27 -9.97 -2.53
N PRO A 273 13.88 -9.89 -1.24
CA PRO A 273 14.38 -10.79 -0.23
C PRO A 273 13.94 -12.23 -0.52
N ASN A 274 14.84 -13.19 -0.35
CA ASN A 274 14.50 -14.61 -0.41
C ASN A 274 13.44 -14.93 0.65
N LYS A 275 12.43 -15.72 0.30
CA LYS A 275 11.37 -16.20 1.21
C LYS A 275 10.52 -15.07 1.84
N LEU A 276 10.36 -13.92 1.15
CA LEU A 276 9.50 -12.82 1.64
C LEU A 276 8.03 -13.23 1.72
N PHE A 277 7.56 -14.00 0.75
CA PHE A 277 6.17 -14.41 0.64
C PHE A 277 6.04 -15.92 0.86
N LEU A 278 5.03 -16.31 1.64
CA LEU A 278 4.60 -17.69 1.81
C LEU A 278 3.24 -17.84 1.13
N SER A 279 3.21 -18.56 0.05
CA SER A 279 1.96 -19.07 -0.51
C SER A 279 1.52 -20.27 0.34
N TYR A 280 0.77 -20.00 1.40
CA TYR A 280 0.43 -21.03 2.39
C TYR A 280 -0.47 -22.15 1.85
N ARG A 281 -1.26 -21.85 0.81
CA ARG A 281 -2.17 -22.84 0.21
C ARG A 281 -1.47 -23.83 -0.71
N GLU A 282 -0.56 -23.37 -1.53
CA GLU A 282 0.12 -24.23 -2.52
C GLU A 282 0.98 -25.30 -1.84
N TRP A 283 1.65 -24.95 -0.75
CA TRP A 283 2.55 -25.86 -0.05
C TRP A 283 1.83 -27.00 0.70
N ASN A 284 0.65 -26.71 1.26
CA ASN A 284 -0.15 -27.71 1.96
C ASN A 284 -1.00 -28.59 1.03
N GLU A 285 -1.39 -28.07 -0.13
CA GLU A 285 -2.21 -28.80 -1.11
C GLU A 285 -1.37 -29.71 -2.01
N ILE A 286 -0.10 -29.38 -2.26
CA ILE A 286 0.78 -30.15 -3.15
C ILE A 286 1.58 -31.23 -2.38
N GLY A 287 1.70 -31.11 -1.05
CA GLY A 287 2.43 -32.08 -0.24
C GLY A 287 3.91 -32.22 -0.59
N VAL A 288 4.48 -31.23 -1.26
CA VAL A 288 5.88 -31.23 -1.69
C VAL A 288 6.69 -30.40 -0.71
N ASP A 289 7.58 -31.06 0.02
CA ASP A 289 8.56 -30.39 0.85
C ASP A 289 9.74 -29.93 -0.03
N TYR A 290 9.68 -28.67 -0.48
CA TYR A 290 10.70 -28.11 -1.37
C TYR A 290 12.09 -27.96 -0.73
N ASN A 291 12.21 -28.24 0.57
CA ASN A 291 13.51 -28.19 1.23
C ASN A 291 14.37 -29.46 0.98
N GLU A 292 13.79 -30.51 0.42
CA GLU A 292 14.54 -31.74 0.10
C GLU A 292 15.14 -31.76 -1.31
N GLN A 293 14.78 -30.82 -2.20
CA GLN A 293 15.27 -30.82 -3.58
C GLN A 293 16.45 -29.86 -3.86
N GLU A 294 16.84 -28.99 -2.93
CA GLU A 294 18.00 -28.10 -3.10
C GLU A 294 19.33 -28.72 -2.61
N ASP A 295 19.29 -29.89 -1.98
CA ASP A 295 20.50 -30.56 -1.46
C ASP A 295 21.03 -31.71 -2.35
N GLU A 296 20.45 -31.93 -3.56
CA GLU A 296 20.87 -33.00 -4.48
C GLU A 296 21.38 -32.53 -5.87
N GLU A 297 21.81 -31.24 -6.03
CA GLU A 297 22.55 -30.79 -7.22
C GLU A 297 23.90 -30.16 -6.87
#